data_3098b32ea32c3e5e62934a732eeb4b4d
#
_entry.id   3098b32ea32c3e5e62934a732eeb4b4d
#
_cell.length_a   1.000
_cell.length_b   1.000
_cell.length_c   1.000
_cell.angle_alpha   90.00
_cell.angle_beta   90.00
_cell.angle_gamma   90.00
#
_symmetry.space_group_name_H-M   'P 1'
#
loop_
_entity.id
_entity.type
_entity.pdbx_description
1 polymer ?
#
loop_
_entity_poly.entity_id
_entity_poly.type
_entity_poly.pdbx_seq_one_letter_code
_entity_poly.pdbx_strand_id
1 'polypeptide(L)'
;MLRCISRVAAVGLVSGTILVGTTAAAQTSHSQRALSAKAQAQVDTVRRAVAKYANPYTAEDAGYEPVFGMVPLQGVHYVRPDLVRNGTFDLDEPSVLMYAPINGEPKLVGVAYAFDHPRSQPLPEGFDGPNDDWHAHPELSPDPGEYIVMVHVWLTDSPGGPFARYNTWLPYMAASLERPSASLLTAQTPRGERARRFAFALAIATHPPQLFDLLESRGGPELTRAAFPHRRALAAAVDTLVAAERRGDKATYERLVTSALAHSDALMAAYRGTVRSPRAREFIDKTLDELMGLGHEGHHTMPGAVTPRTPQSSSAPSRPAP
;
A
#
# COMPACT_ATOMS: atom_id res chain seq x y z
N MET A 1 75.92 -1.78 -30.04
CA MET A 1 77.00 -1.35 -29.16
C MET A 1 76.40 -0.97 -27.79
N LEU A 2 77.01 -1.50 -26.71
CA LEU A 2 76.95 -1.18 -25.26
C LEU A 2 75.56 -1.05 -24.61
N ARG A 3 75.15 -1.98 -23.83
CA ARG A 3 75.43 -2.36 -22.41
C ARG A 3 75.56 -1.13 -21.49
N CYS A 4 74.58 -0.95 -20.56
CA CYS A 4 74.94 -0.79 -19.14
C CYS A 4 73.81 -1.18 -18.23
N ILE A 5 74.13 -2.01 -17.27
CA ILE A 5 73.38 -2.59 -16.16
C ILE A 5 73.53 -1.64 -14.95
N SER A 6 72.47 -1.45 -14.16
CA SER A 6 72.61 -1.22 -12.70
C SER A 6 71.26 -1.37 -12.00
N ARG A 7 71.07 -2.46 -11.30
CA ARG A 7 70.85 -2.75 -9.85
C ARG A 7 69.93 -1.77 -9.12
N VAL A 8 68.72 -2.18 -8.84
CA VAL A 8 68.07 -2.80 -7.67
C VAL A 8 68.33 -2.13 -6.34
N ALA A 9 67.25 -1.63 -5.74
CA ALA A 9 67.07 -1.61 -4.29
C ALA A 9 65.59 -1.97 -4.01
N ALA A 10 65.39 -3.10 -3.38
CA ALA A 10 64.12 -3.57 -2.88
C ALA A 10 63.84 -2.84 -1.56
N VAL A 11 62.73 -2.11 -1.48
CA VAL A 11 62.15 -1.62 -0.25
C VAL A 11 60.87 -2.41 -0.02
N GLY A 12 60.88 -3.27 0.99
CA GLY A 12 59.71 -4.01 1.41
C GLY A 12 58.67 -3.09 2.05
N LEU A 13 57.55 -2.96 1.36
CA LEU A 13 56.35 -2.37 1.93
C LEU A 13 55.51 -3.49 2.55
N VAL A 14 55.45 -3.49 3.86
CA VAL A 14 54.48 -4.29 4.64
C VAL A 14 53.12 -3.65 4.42
N SER A 15 52.32 -4.22 3.51
CA SER A 15 50.93 -3.84 3.35
C SER A 15 50.12 -4.46 4.49
N GLY A 16 49.85 -3.65 5.49
CA GLY A 16 48.83 -3.94 6.50
C GLY A 16 47.46 -3.88 5.86
N THR A 17 46.86 -5.02 5.56
CA THR A 17 45.48 -5.15 5.10
C THR A 17 44.57 -4.81 6.28
N ILE A 18 44.09 -3.56 6.34
CA ILE A 18 42.98 -3.19 7.21
C ILE A 18 41.73 -3.83 6.60
N LEU A 19 41.27 -4.93 7.19
CA LEU A 19 39.94 -5.46 6.97
C LEU A 19 38.95 -4.44 7.56
N VAL A 20 38.49 -3.50 6.76
CA VAL A 20 37.28 -2.74 7.04
C VAL A 20 36.15 -3.73 6.91
N GLY A 21 35.72 -4.30 8.02
CA GLY A 21 34.49 -5.06 8.11
C GLY A 21 33.34 -4.12 7.82
N THR A 22 32.91 -4.05 6.55
CA THR A 22 31.59 -3.54 6.21
C THR A 22 30.58 -4.50 6.81
N THR A 23 30.09 -4.19 7.99
CA THR A 23 28.81 -4.73 8.46
C THR A 23 27.77 -4.25 7.45
N ALA A 24 27.53 -5.05 6.41
CA ALA A 24 26.33 -4.94 5.63
C ALA A 24 25.19 -5.13 6.64
N ALA A 25 24.56 -4.02 7.03
CA ALA A 25 23.26 -4.06 7.67
C ALA A 25 22.42 -4.92 6.75
N ALA A 26 22.06 -6.11 7.18
CA ALA A 26 21.11 -6.95 6.50
C ALA A 26 19.82 -6.14 6.45
N GLN A 27 19.57 -5.49 5.30
CA GLN A 27 18.26 -5.01 4.96
C GLN A 27 17.41 -6.27 4.91
N THR A 28 16.67 -6.50 5.98
CA THR A 28 15.62 -7.51 6.02
C THR A 28 14.62 -7.10 4.95
N SER A 29 14.82 -7.67 3.74
CA SER A 29 13.73 -7.77 2.79
C SER A 29 12.58 -8.38 3.58
N HIS A 30 11.45 -7.67 3.68
CA HIS A 30 10.20 -8.24 4.15
C HIS A 30 9.79 -9.32 3.13
N SER A 31 10.53 -10.45 3.14
CA SER A 31 10.04 -11.68 2.54
C SER A 31 8.76 -11.99 3.29
N GLN A 32 7.66 -12.16 2.56
CA GLN A 32 6.38 -12.59 3.13
C GLN A 32 6.66 -13.73 4.11
N ARG A 33 6.68 -13.40 5.38
CA ARG A 33 6.79 -14.41 6.42
C ARG A 33 5.51 -15.22 6.33
N ALA A 34 5.61 -16.53 6.18
CA ALA A 34 4.45 -17.39 6.18
C ALA A 34 3.58 -17.04 7.40
N LEU A 35 2.28 -16.94 7.19
CA LEU A 35 1.35 -16.71 8.29
C LEU A 35 1.52 -17.80 9.34
N SER A 36 1.34 -17.45 10.61
CA SER A 36 1.17 -18.46 11.65
C SER A 36 -0.10 -19.28 11.36
N ALA A 37 -0.16 -20.51 11.86
CA ALA A 37 -1.38 -21.33 11.73
C ALA A 37 -2.61 -20.63 12.34
N LYS A 38 -2.40 -19.84 13.40
CA LYS A 38 -3.47 -19.06 14.03
C LYS A 38 -3.92 -17.91 13.15
N ALA A 39 -3.00 -17.12 12.57
CA ALA A 39 -3.34 -16.05 11.63
C ALA A 39 -4.08 -16.61 10.40
N GLN A 40 -3.64 -17.75 9.86
CA GLN A 40 -4.33 -18.40 8.76
C GLN A 40 -5.77 -18.82 9.16
N ALA A 41 -5.95 -19.40 10.34
CA ALA A 41 -7.28 -19.75 10.84
C ALA A 41 -8.19 -18.52 11.02
N GLN A 42 -7.63 -17.39 11.47
CA GLN A 42 -8.36 -16.13 11.56
C GLN A 42 -8.80 -15.62 10.17
N VAL A 43 -7.91 -15.62 9.18
CA VAL A 43 -8.26 -15.26 7.79
C VAL A 43 -9.35 -16.19 7.23
N ASP A 44 -9.28 -17.48 7.52
CA ASP A 44 -10.30 -18.44 7.07
C ASP A 44 -11.65 -18.24 7.79
N THR A 45 -11.63 -17.77 9.03
CA THR A 45 -12.86 -17.34 9.74
C THR A 45 -13.47 -16.14 9.03
N VAL A 46 -12.68 -15.10 8.75
CA VAL A 46 -13.14 -13.93 7.98
C VAL A 46 -13.78 -14.36 6.65
N ARG A 47 -13.11 -15.21 5.87
CA ARG A 47 -13.64 -15.72 4.58
C ARG A 47 -15.02 -16.36 4.73
N ARG A 48 -15.20 -17.20 5.75
CA ARG A 48 -16.49 -17.86 6.00
C ARG A 48 -17.56 -16.86 6.41
N ALA A 49 -17.24 -15.94 7.30
CA ALA A 49 -18.17 -14.95 7.82
C ALA A 49 -18.75 -14.05 6.71
N VAL A 50 -17.90 -13.64 5.75
CA VAL A 50 -18.30 -12.71 4.69
C VAL A 50 -18.74 -13.36 3.39
N ALA A 51 -18.71 -14.68 3.29
CA ALA A 51 -19.13 -15.42 2.08
C ALA A 51 -20.57 -15.06 1.64
N LYS A 52 -21.45 -14.75 2.60
CA LYS A 52 -22.83 -14.29 2.37
C LYS A 52 -22.90 -12.95 1.60
N TYR A 53 -21.84 -12.16 1.63
CA TYR A 53 -21.74 -10.85 0.96
C TYR A 53 -21.07 -10.93 -0.41
N ALA A 54 -21.05 -12.10 -1.06
CA ALA A 54 -20.53 -12.23 -2.42
C ALA A 54 -21.25 -11.29 -3.42
N ASN A 55 -22.52 -10.98 -3.17
CA ASN A 55 -23.32 -10.00 -3.89
C ASN A 55 -23.36 -8.68 -3.10
N PRO A 56 -22.97 -7.52 -3.71
CA PRO A 56 -23.02 -6.23 -3.05
C PRO A 56 -24.40 -5.84 -2.50
N TYR A 57 -25.48 -6.20 -3.17
CA TYR A 57 -26.85 -5.94 -2.68
C TYR A 57 -27.14 -6.61 -1.35
N THR A 58 -26.58 -7.81 -1.10
CA THR A 58 -26.72 -8.47 0.21
C THR A 58 -25.98 -7.69 1.30
N ALA A 59 -24.88 -7.04 0.96
CA ALA A 59 -24.15 -6.15 1.88
C ALA A 59 -24.97 -4.88 2.18
N GLU A 60 -25.58 -4.29 1.15
CA GLU A 60 -26.46 -3.10 1.32
C GLU A 60 -27.66 -3.43 2.21
N ASP A 61 -28.32 -4.57 2.00
CA ASP A 61 -29.41 -5.07 2.85
C ASP A 61 -28.98 -5.28 4.32
N ALA A 62 -27.69 -5.54 4.54
CA ALA A 62 -27.09 -5.68 5.88
C ALA A 62 -26.57 -4.35 6.47
N GLY A 63 -26.82 -3.21 5.81
CA GLY A 63 -26.47 -1.88 6.29
C GLY A 63 -25.06 -1.41 5.90
N TYR A 64 -24.41 -2.06 4.96
CA TYR A 64 -23.18 -1.55 4.36
C TYR A 64 -23.50 -0.55 3.25
N GLU A 65 -22.84 0.58 3.24
CA GLU A 65 -23.04 1.65 2.26
C GLU A 65 -21.74 1.92 1.49
N PRO A 66 -21.78 2.07 0.14
CA PRO A 66 -20.59 2.42 -0.62
C PRO A 66 -20.11 3.84 -0.29
N VAL A 67 -18.83 3.99 0.05
CA VAL A 67 -18.23 5.28 0.35
C VAL A 67 -17.01 5.53 -0.53
N PHE A 68 -16.73 6.79 -0.88
CA PHE A 68 -15.60 7.27 -1.69
C PHE A 68 -15.50 6.67 -3.11
N GLY A 69 -16.37 5.74 -3.49
CA GLY A 69 -16.27 5.03 -4.76
C GLY A 69 -15.03 4.14 -4.85
N MET A 70 -14.53 3.94 -6.08
CA MET A 70 -13.36 3.11 -6.32
C MET A 70 -12.08 3.79 -5.81
N VAL A 71 -11.41 3.14 -4.87
CA VAL A 71 -10.06 3.49 -4.42
C VAL A 71 -9.06 2.65 -5.21
N PRO A 72 -8.09 3.26 -5.91
CA PRO A 72 -7.08 2.52 -6.66
C PRO A 72 -6.38 1.47 -5.82
N LEU A 73 -6.21 0.26 -6.34
CA LEU A 73 -5.57 -0.89 -5.69
C LEU A 73 -6.31 -1.45 -4.45
N GLN A 74 -7.47 -0.91 -4.10
CA GLN A 74 -8.26 -1.36 -2.95
C GLN A 74 -9.70 -1.74 -3.31
N GLY A 75 -10.30 -1.10 -4.30
CA GLY A 75 -11.69 -1.33 -4.65
C GLY A 75 -12.66 -0.33 -4.04
N VAL A 76 -13.95 -0.59 -4.18
CA VAL A 76 -15.03 0.19 -3.55
C VAL A 76 -15.22 -0.30 -2.12
N HIS A 77 -15.15 0.62 -1.18
CA HIS A 77 -15.40 0.34 0.23
C HIS A 77 -16.88 0.48 0.56
N TYR A 78 -17.46 -0.60 1.02
CA TYR A 78 -18.81 -0.65 1.59
C TYR A 78 -18.66 -0.64 3.09
N VAL A 79 -19.05 0.43 3.74
CA VAL A 79 -18.83 0.67 5.17
C VAL A 79 -20.11 0.48 5.95
N ARG A 80 -20.03 -0.16 7.10
CA ARG A 80 -21.10 -0.25 8.08
C ARG A 80 -20.82 0.69 9.24
N PRO A 81 -21.49 1.87 9.27
CA PRO A 81 -21.11 2.97 10.17
C PRO A 81 -21.26 2.67 11.66
N ASP A 82 -22.20 1.78 12.04
CA ASP A 82 -22.37 1.35 13.42
C ASP A 82 -21.18 0.54 13.93
N LEU A 83 -20.58 -0.31 13.08
CA LEU A 83 -19.38 -1.08 13.43
C LEU A 83 -18.14 -0.20 13.53
N VAL A 84 -18.03 0.83 12.68
CA VAL A 84 -16.93 1.81 12.77
C VAL A 84 -16.99 2.54 14.12
N ARG A 85 -18.16 2.99 14.54
CA ARG A 85 -18.34 3.68 15.82
C ARG A 85 -18.24 2.76 17.04
N ASN A 86 -18.48 1.46 16.87
CA ASN A 86 -18.46 0.51 17.97
C ASN A 86 -17.03 0.22 18.49
N GLY A 87 -16.02 0.46 17.66
CA GLY A 87 -14.62 0.33 18.06
C GLY A 87 -14.18 -1.11 18.36
N THR A 88 -14.88 -2.12 17.83
CA THR A 88 -14.64 -3.53 18.16
C THR A 88 -14.00 -4.25 16.98
N PHE A 89 -12.92 -4.97 17.25
CA PHE A 89 -12.32 -5.92 16.29
C PHE A 89 -12.99 -7.30 16.47
N ASP A 90 -13.86 -7.65 15.54
CA ASP A 90 -14.55 -8.94 15.50
C ASP A 90 -14.37 -9.60 14.13
N LEU A 91 -13.73 -10.79 14.10
CA LEU A 91 -13.44 -11.51 12.85
C LEU A 91 -14.69 -11.82 12.03
N ASP A 92 -15.84 -11.99 12.67
CA ASP A 92 -17.10 -12.34 12.00
C ASP A 92 -17.87 -11.11 11.49
N GLU A 93 -17.52 -9.90 11.95
CA GLU A 93 -18.20 -8.65 11.61
C GLU A 93 -17.24 -7.54 11.17
N PRO A 94 -16.59 -7.66 9.99
CA PRO A 94 -15.76 -6.58 9.47
C PRO A 94 -16.60 -5.32 9.23
N SER A 95 -16.07 -4.15 9.60
CA SER A 95 -16.76 -2.88 9.40
C SER A 95 -16.75 -2.40 7.94
N VAL A 96 -15.89 -2.99 7.10
CA VAL A 96 -15.74 -2.63 5.68
C VAL A 96 -15.66 -3.88 4.82
N LEU A 97 -16.41 -3.88 3.71
CA LEU A 97 -16.29 -4.85 2.63
C LEU A 97 -15.70 -4.15 1.41
N MET A 98 -14.77 -4.79 0.71
CA MET A 98 -14.11 -4.21 -0.47
C MET A 98 -14.50 -4.99 -1.73
N TYR A 99 -15.08 -4.29 -2.70
CA TYR A 99 -15.45 -4.88 -3.99
C TYR A 99 -14.63 -4.27 -5.11
N ALA A 100 -14.21 -5.11 -6.05
CA ALA A 100 -13.56 -4.67 -7.28
C ALA A 100 -14.19 -5.35 -8.50
N PRO A 101 -14.27 -4.69 -9.66
CA PRO A 101 -14.74 -5.31 -10.87
C PRO A 101 -13.67 -6.29 -11.39
N ILE A 102 -14.02 -7.56 -11.37
CA ILE A 102 -13.21 -8.63 -11.96
C ILE A 102 -14.03 -9.24 -13.09
N ASN A 103 -13.49 -9.22 -14.30
CA ASN A 103 -14.21 -9.64 -15.51
C ASN A 103 -15.54 -8.89 -15.71
N GLY A 104 -15.59 -7.61 -15.37
CA GLY A 104 -16.78 -6.77 -15.49
C GLY A 104 -17.82 -6.92 -14.38
N GLU A 105 -17.62 -7.84 -13.43
CA GLU A 105 -18.56 -8.11 -12.33
C GLU A 105 -17.96 -7.66 -10.99
N PRO A 106 -18.74 -7.02 -10.10
CA PRO A 106 -18.27 -6.70 -8.76
C PRO A 106 -18.00 -7.97 -7.98
N LYS A 107 -16.78 -8.15 -7.51
CA LYS A 107 -16.36 -9.28 -6.66
C LYS A 107 -15.91 -8.76 -5.31
N LEU A 108 -16.32 -9.44 -4.24
CA LEU A 108 -15.79 -9.22 -2.91
C LEU A 108 -14.32 -9.68 -2.90
N VAL A 109 -13.39 -8.72 -2.85
CA VAL A 109 -11.95 -8.97 -2.98
C VAL A 109 -11.21 -8.88 -1.65
N GLY A 110 -11.80 -8.23 -0.66
CA GLY A 110 -11.23 -8.06 0.65
C GLY A 110 -12.23 -7.49 1.65
N VAL A 111 -11.79 -7.38 2.89
CA VAL A 111 -12.48 -6.66 3.95
C VAL A 111 -11.51 -5.74 4.68
N ALA A 112 -12.03 -4.81 5.48
CA ALA A 112 -11.23 -4.10 6.45
C ALA A 112 -11.97 -4.00 7.80
N TYR A 113 -11.17 -3.93 8.84
CA TYR A 113 -11.61 -3.57 10.19
C TYR A 113 -11.18 -2.13 10.41
N ALA A 114 -12.14 -1.23 10.47
CA ALA A 114 -11.93 0.20 10.62
C ALA A 114 -12.80 0.70 11.76
N PHE A 115 -12.21 1.49 12.67
CA PHE A 115 -12.97 2.08 13.79
C PHE A 115 -12.27 3.31 14.37
N ASP A 116 -13.06 4.14 15.05
CA ASP A 116 -12.56 5.29 15.81
C ASP A 116 -11.61 4.85 16.91
N HIS A 117 -10.45 5.51 17.04
CA HIS A 117 -9.42 5.14 17.99
C HIS A 117 -8.70 6.38 18.53
N PRO A 118 -8.55 6.50 19.88
CA PRO A 118 -7.85 7.62 20.48
C PRO A 118 -6.38 7.68 20.06
N ARG A 119 -5.92 8.86 19.62
CA ARG A 119 -4.52 9.10 19.22
C ARG A 119 -3.51 8.85 20.34
N SER A 120 -3.94 8.89 21.59
CA SER A 120 -3.09 8.65 22.76
C SER A 120 -2.85 7.18 23.07
N GLN A 121 -3.54 6.27 22.37
CA GLN A 121 -3.41 4.83 22.58
C GLN A 121 -2.54 4.19 21.49
N PRO A 122 -1.85 3.08 21.78
CA PRO A 122 -1.15 2.30 20.76
C PRO A 122 -2.14 1.71 19.76
N LEU A 123 -1.68 1.41 18.54
CA LEU A 123 -2.51 0.70 17.55
C LEU A 123 -3.05 -0.61 18.12
N PRO A 124 -4.24 -1.04 17.71
CA PRO A 124 -4.88 -2.24 18.26
C PRO A 124 -4.05 -3.51 17.97
N GLU A 125 -4.19 -4.51 18.84
CA GLU A 125 -3.84 -5.88 18.49
C GLU A 125 -4.95 -6.47 17.62
N GLY A 126 -4.59 -7.24 16.59
CA GLY A 126 -5.54 -7.80 15.63
C GLY A 126 -5.27 -9.25 15.29
N PHE A 127 -4.70 -9.50 14.14
CA PHE A 127 -4.34 -10.84 13.69
C PHE A 127 -3.06 -11.33 14.38
N ASP A 128 -2.94 -12.65 14.49
CA ASP A 128 -1.78 -13.26 15.15
C ASP A 128 -0.48 -13.02 14.39
N GLY A 129 0.54 -12.52 15.09
CA GLY A 129 1.84 -12.25 14.53
C GLY A 129 2.02 -10.82 13.99
N PRO A 130 3.19 -10.50 13.42
CA PRO A 130 3.58 -9.15 13.08
C PRO A 130 3.20 -8.75 11.64
N ASN A 131 2.29 -9.46 10.99
CA ASN A 131 2.01 -9.28 9.57
C ASN A 131 0.80 -8.38 9.29
N ASP A 132 -0.03 -8.08 10.29
CA ASP A 132 -1.17 -7.18 10.16
C ASP A 132 -0.69 -5.71 10.10
N ASP A 133 -1.01 -5.05 9.00
CA ASP A 133 -0.61 -3.66 8.75
C ASP A 133 -1.70 -2.70 9.24
N TRP A 134 -1.82 -2.55 10.57
CA TRP A 134 -2.65 -1.51 11.14
C TRP A 134 -2.12 -0.13 10.79
N HIS A 135 -2.98 0.73 10.27
CA HIS A 135 -2.62 2.08 9.90
C HIS A 135 -3.73 3.07 10.31
N ALA A 136 -3.34 4.34 10.44
CA ALA A 136 -4.24 5.39 10.92
C ALA A 136 -4.60 6.37 9.82
N HIS A 137 -5.87 6.78 9.81
CA HIS A 137 -6.46 7.76 8.91
C HIS A 137 -6.95 8.98 9.70
N PRO A 138 -6.05 9.92 10.06
CA PRO A 138 -6.43 11.11 10.82
C PRO A 138 -7.37 12.04 10.04
N GLU A 139 -7.36 11.97 8.71
CA GLU A 139 -8.20 12.75 7.82
C GLU A 139 -9.65 12.27 7.76
N LEU A 140 -9.93 11.04 8.20
CA LEU A 140 -11.27 10.45 8.17
C LEU A 140 -12.04 10.67 9.48
N SER A 141 -11.36 10.95 10.60
CA SER A 141 -12.03 11.25 11.87
C SER A 141 -12.43 12.72 11.95
N PRO A 142 -13.67 13.04 12.35
CA PRO A 142 -14.09 14.40 12.64
C PRO A 142 -13.52 14.94 13.96
N ASP A 143 -13.09 14.07 14.89
CA ASP A 143 -12.50 14.44 16.18
C ASP A 143 -10.97 14.58 16.05
N PRO A 144 -10.39 15.74 16.38
CA PRO A 144 -8.94 15.93 16.34
C PRO A 144 -8.17 15.08 17.36
N GLY A 145 -8.84 14.53 18.39
CA GLY A 145 -8.26 13.62 19.39
C GLY A 145 -8.26 12.16 18.96
N GLU A 146 -8.89 11.85 17.84
CA GLU A 146 -9.06 10.50 17.31
C GLU A 146 -8.53 10.38 15.88
N TYR A 147 -8.45 9.16 15.41
CA TYR A 147 -8.27 8.78 14.01
C TYR A 147 -9.04 7.48 13.73
N ILE A 148 -9.36 7.23 12.48
CA ILE A 148 -9.79 5.90 12.07
C ILE A 148 -8.55 5.01 11.97
N VAL A 149 -8.49 3.94 12.76
CA VAL A 149 -7.52 2.86 12.52
C VAL A 149 -8.11 1.85 11.57
N MET A 150 -7.25 1.25 10.73
CA MET A 150 -7.71 0.28 9.75
C MET A 150 -6.67 -0.82 9.52
N VAL A 151 -7.15 -2.05 9.32
CA VAL A 151 -6.36 -3.17 8.78
C VAL A 151 -7.15 -3.85 7.67
N HIS A 152 -6.49 -4.13 6.55
CA HIS A 152 -7.09 -4.84 5.43
C HIS A 152 -6.87 -6.34 5.53
N VAL A 153 -7.83 -7.13 5.03
CA VAL A 153 -7.69 -8.58 4.82
C VAL A 153 -8.12 -8.92 3.40
N TRP A 154 -7.16 -9.30 2.56
CA TRP A 154 -7.44 -9.72 1.19
C TRP A 154 -8.01 -11.14 1.16
N LEU A 155 -9.16 -11.28 0.52
CA LEU A 155 -9.82 -12.57 0.26
C LEU A 155 -9.35 -13.19 -1.05
N THR A 156 -8.80 -12.37 -1.95
CA THR A 156 -8.10 -12.78 -3.17
C THR A 156 -6.60 -12.77 -2.94
N ASP A 157 -5.85 -13.45 -3.81
CA ASP A 157 -4.39 -13.39 -3.76
C ASP A 157 -3.90 -11.95 -3.87
N SER A 158 -2.90 -11.60 -3.08
CA SER A 158 -2.21 -10.31 -3.09
C SER A 158 -0.70 -10.51 -3.03
N PRO A 159 0.09 -9.75 -3.81
CA PRO A 159 1.56 -9.86 -3.79
C PRO A 159 2.17 -9.62 -2.41
N GLY A 160 1.58 -8.71 -1.64
CA GLY A 160 2.01 -8.38 -0.28
C GLY A 160 1.41 -9.28 0.81
N GLY A 161 0.66 -10.33 0.42
CA GLY A 161 -0.03 -11.21 1.36
C GLY A 161 -1.41 -10.69 1.78
N PRO A 162 -2.10 -11.43 2.67
CA PRO A 162 -3.48 -11.13 3.01
C PRO A 162 -3.66 -9.82 3.78
N PHE A 163 -2.64 -9.31 4.44
CA PHE A 163 -2.71 -8.08 5.23
C PHE A 163 -2.05 -6.87 4.55
N ALA A 164 -1.68 -7.00 3.27
CA ALA A 164 -1.10 -5.88 2.55
C ALA A 164 -2.08 -4.71 2.46
N ARG A 165 -1.59 -3.48 2.62
CA ARG A 165 -2.40 -2.26 2.49
C ARG A 165 -3.04 -2.13 1.11
N TYR A 166 -2.34 -2.57 0.05
CA TYR A 166 -2.79 -2.52 -1.33
C TYR A 166 -2.66 -3.89 -1.99
N ASN A 167 -3.58 -4.20 -2.90
CA ASN A 167 -3.45 -5.36 -3.77
C ASN A 167 -3.13 -4.92 -5.21
N THR A 168 -1.85 -4.91 -5.53
CA THR A 168 -1.35 -4.49 -6.84
C THR A 168 -1.71 -5.45 -7.98
N TRP A 169 -2.29 -6.62 -7.71
CA TRP A 169 -2.84 -7.50 -8.74
C TRP A 169 -4.27 -7.18 -9.16
N LEU A 170 -5.04 -6.43 -8.36
CA LEU A 170 -6.43 -6.10 -8.69
C LEU A 170 -6.60 -5.48 -10.09
N PRO A 171 -5.82 -4.45 -10.48
CA PRO A 171 -6.00 -3.84 -11.81
C PRO A 171 -5.63 -4.78 -12.96
N TYR A 172 -4.70 -5.71 -12.77
CA TYR A 172 -4.39 -6.74 -13.78
C TYR A 172 -5.56 -7.71 -13.94
N MET A 173 -6.18 -8.13 -12.82
CA MET A 173 -7.37 -8.98 -12.84
C MET A 173 -8.56 -8.25 -13.50
N ALA A 174 -8.75 -6.97 -13.18
CA ALA A 174 -9.80 -6.16 -13.78
C ALA A 174 -9.61 -5.97 -15.29
N ALA A 175 -8.37 -5.77 -15.75
CA ALA A 175 -8.02 -5.64 -17.16
C ALA A 175 -7.91 -6.99 -17.90
N SER A 176 -7.98 -8.12 -17.19
CA SER A 176 -7.69 -9.45 -17.75
C SER A 176 -6.28 -9.56 -18.35
N LEU A 177 -5.30 -8.90 -17.73
CA LEU A 177 -3.88 -8.96 -18.05
C LEU A 177 -3.16 -10.02 -17.20
N GLU A 178 -2.03 -10.53 -17.71
CA GLU A 178 -1.15 -11.41 -16.96
C GLU A 178 -0.60 -10.69 -15.71
N ARG A 179 -0.72 -11.35 -14.56
CA ARG A 179 -0.23 -10.80 -13.30
C ARG A 179 1.29 -10.94 -13.22
N PRO A 180 2.05 -9.86 -12.96
CA PRO A 180 3.47 -9.97 -12.69
C PRO A 180 3.72 -10.78 -11.42
N SER A 181 4.93 -11.36 -11.28
CA SER A 181 5.25 -12.14 -10.08
C SER A 181 5.17 -11.29 -8.82
N ALA A 182 4.77 -11.90 -7.71
CA ALA A 182 4.75 -11.24 -6.40
C ALA A 182 6.14 -10.71 -6.03
N SER A 183 7.20 -11.49 -6.30
CA SER A 183 8.58 -11.07 -6.05
C SER A 183 8.99 -9.80 -6.81
N LEU A 184 8.47 -9.57 -8.02
CA LEU A 184 8.71 -8.32 -8.75
C LEU A 184 8.00 -7.14 -8.08
N LEU A 185 6.73 -7.31 -7.72
CA LEU A 185 5.91 -6.24 -7.15
C LEU A 185 6.33 -5.85 -5.72
N THR A 186 6.91 -6.78 -4.96
CA THR A 186 7.42 -6.52 -3.60
C THR A 186 8.90 -6.11 -3.57
N ALA A 187 9.62 -6.23 -4.69
CA ALA A 187 11.04 -5.88 -4.74
C ALA A 187 11.27 -4.38 -4.59
N GLN A 188 12.21 -4.01 -3.72
CA GLN A 188 12.69 -2.63 -3.53
C GLN A 188 13.80 -2.31 -4.56
N THR A 189 13.43 -2.39 -5.83
CA THR A 189 14.31 -2.13 -6.98
C THR A 189 13.62 -1.17 -7.95
N PRO A 190 14.37 -0.46 -8.81
CA PRO A 190 13.77 0.40 -9.84
C PRO A 190 12.78 -0.34 -10.75
N ARG A 191 13.02 -1.63 -11.00
CA ARG A 191 12.10 -2.47 -11.79
C ARG A 191 10.82 -2.79 -11.02
N GLY A 192 10.93 -3.10 -9.73
CA GLY A 192 9.77 -3.33 -8.86
C GLY A 192 8.93 -2.07 -8.68
N GLU A 193 9.58 -0.92 -8.46
CA GLU A 193 8.93 0.38 -8.40
C GLU A 193 8.17 0.69 -9.70
N ARG A 194 8.81 0.53 -10.86
CA ARG A 194 8.16 0.70 -12.17
C ARG A 194 6.91 -0.18 -12.29
N ALA A 195 6.99 -1.45 -11.84
CA ALA A 195 5.87 -2.38 -11.91
C ALA A 195 4.71 -1.95 -11.00
N ARG A 196 4.99 -1.48 -9.78
CA ARG A 196 3.96 -0.94 -8.87
C ARG A 196 3.32 0.33 -9.43
N ARG A 197 4.12 1.25 -9.94
CA ARG A 197 3.62 2.49 -10.58
C ARG A 197 2.73 2.17 -11.78
N PHE A 198 3.07 1.14 -12.55
CA PHE A 198 2.21 0.70 -13.64
C PHE A 198 0.90 0.06 -13.13
N ALA A 199 0.94 -0.74 -12.05
CA ALA A 199 -0.26 -1.25 -11.41
C ALA A 199 -1.21 -0.10 -10.99
N PHE A 200 -0.65 0.98 -10.43
CA PHE A 200 -1.42 2.17 -10.09
C PHE A 200 -2.02 2.88 -11.31
N ALA A 201 -1.22 3.09 -12.36
CA ALA A 201 -1.69 3.67 -13.62
C ALA A 201 -2.81 2.82 -14.24
N LEU A 202 -2.67 1.50 -14.20
CA LEU A 202 -3.68 0.56 -14.67
C LEU A 202 -4.95 0.59 -13.81
N ALA A 203 -4.82 0.77 -12.49
CA ALA A 203 -5.97 0.95 -11.61
C ALA A 203 -6.77 2.20 -11.97
N ILE A 204 -6.10 3.31 -12.28
CA ILE A 204 -6.78 4.53 -12.77
C ILE A 204 -7.47 4.28 -14.13
N ALA A 205 -6.85 3.48 -14.98
CA ALA A 205 -7.33 3.20 -16.34
C ALA A 205 -8.55 2.26 -16.37
N THR A 206 -8.57 1.26 -15.50
CA THR A 206 -9.61 0.20 -15.50
C THR A 206 -10.87 0.59 -14.75
N HIS A 207 -10.83 1.64 -13.96
CA HIS A 207 -11.94 2.07 -13.14
C HIS A 207 -12.15 3.56 -13.30
N PRO A 208 -13.41 4.02 -13.57
CA PRO A 208 -13.72 5.43 -13.42
C PRO A 208 -13.56 5.78 -11.94
N PRO A 209 -12.52 6.51 -11.54
CA PRO A 209 -12.23 6.70 -10.14
C PRO A 209 -13.14 7.79 -9.60
N GLN A 210 -14.23 7.41 -8.96
CA GLN A 210 -15.11 8.33 -8.23
C GLN A 210 -14.34 9.12 -7.17
N LEU A 211 -13.27 8.54 -6.62
CA LEU A 211 -12.34 9.27 -5.76
C LEU A 211 -11.71 10.46 -6.50
N PHE A 212 -11.27 10.28 -7.74
CA PHE A 212 -10.72 11.38 -8.53
C PHE A 212 -11.77 12.42 -8.92
N ASP A 213 -13.03 12.01 -9.16
CA ASP A 213 -14.14 12.94 -9.36
C ASP A 213 -14.40 13.76 -8.08
N LEU A 214 -14.29 13.14 -6.91
CA LEU A 214 -14.36 13.85 -5.64
C LEU A 214 -13.19 14.84 -5.46
N LEU A 215 -11.96 14.41 -5.74
CA LEU A 215 -10.78 15.28 -5.70
C LEU A 215 -10.92 16.46 -6.68
N GLU A 216 -11.37 16.20 -7.90
CA GLU A 216 -11.59 17.22 -8.93
C GLU A 216 -12.70 18.18 -8.56
N SER A 217 -13.81 17.70 -7.97
CA SER A 217 -14.88 18.56 -7.47
C SER A 217 -14.41 19.52 -6.37
N ARG A 218 -13.50 19.08 -5.51
CA ARG A 218 -12.88 19.91 -4.47
C ARG A 218 -11.79 20.84 -5.00
N GLY A 219 -11.05 20.40 -6.02
CA GLY A 219 -10.00 21.19 -6.66
C GLY A 219 -10.50 22.22 -7.66
N GLY A 220 -11.74 22.06 -8.12
CA GLY A 220 -12.42 22.98 -9.03
C GLY A 220 -12.14 22.71 -10.52
N PRO A 221 -12.77 23.50 -11.41
CA PRO A 221 -12.79 23.24 -12.86
C PRO A 221 -11.43 23.33 -13.55
N GLU A 222 -10.46 24.02 -12.97
CA GLU A 222 -9.10 24.06 -13.50
C GLU A 222 -8.42 22.71 -13.34
N LEU A 223 -8.61 22.06 -12.17
CA LEU A 223 -8.09 20.72 -11.91
C LEU A 223 -8.74 19.70 -12.87
N THR A 224 -10.06 19.71 -12.99
CA THR A 224 -10.77 18.82 -13.93
C THR A 224 -10.25 18.96 -15.35
N ARG A 225 -10.04 20.18 -15.83
CA ARG A 225 -9.49 20.42 -17.17
C ARG A 225 -8.07 19.91 -17.35
N ALA A 226 -7.23 20.02 -16.30
CA ALA A 226 -5.86 19.52 -16.34
C ALA A 226 -5.80 17.98 -16.24
N ALA A 227 -6.66 17.37 -15.44
CA ALA A 227 -6.70 15.93 -15.20
C ALA A 227 -7.33 15.12 -16.36
N PHE A 228 -8.40 15.64 -16.94
CA PHE A 228 -9.24 14.94 -17.93
C PHE A 228 -8.49 14.29 -19.10
N PRO A 229 -7.55 14.98 -19.80
CA PRO A 229 -6.85 14.38 -20.93
C PRO A 229 -6.01 13.16 -20.51
N HIS A 230 -5.43 13.18 -19.33
CA HIS A 230 -4.61 12.09 -18.82
C HIS A 230 -5.46 10.90 -18.40
N ARG A 231 -6.56 11.12 -17.69
CA ARG A 231 -7.54 10.07 -17.35
C ARG A 231 -8.08 9.37 -18.60
N ARG A 232 -8.46 10.16 -19.60
CA ARG A 232 -8.96 9.63 -20.88
C ARG A 232 -7.91 8.83 -21.63
N ALA A 233 -6.65 9.29 -21.65
CA ALA A 233 -5.57 8.58 -22.32
C ALA A 233 -5.27 7.24 -21.62
N LEU A 234 -5.28 7.21 -20.28
CA LEU A 234 -5.13 5.99 -19.51
C LEU A 234 -6.23 4.99 -19.81
N ALA A 235 -7.49 5.41 -19.78
CA ALA A 235 -8.64 4.53 -20.08
C ALA A 235 -8.56 3.96 -21.51
N ALA A 236 -8.22 4.79 -22.50
CA ALA A 236 -8.10 4.37 -23.90
C ALA A 236 -6.94 3.38 -24.16
N ALA A 237 -5.96 3.30 -23.27
CA ALA A 237 -4.81 2.41 -23.43
C ALA A 237 -5.13 0.94 -23.08
N VAL A 238 -6.14 0.67 -22.25
CA VAL A 238 -6.40 -0.66 -21.67
C VAL A 238 -6.65 -1.71 -22.73
N ASP A 239 -7.60 -1.48 -23.64
CA ASP A 239 -7.94 -2.46 -24.68
C ASP A 239 -6.74 -2.76 -25.58
N THR A 240 -5.94 -1.74 -25.89
CA THR A 240 -4.73 -1.89 -26.71
C THR A 240 -3.64 -2.65 -25.98
N LEU A 241 -3.49 -2.45 -24.65
CA LEU A 241 -2.59 -3.24 -23.79
C LEU A 241 -2.98 -4.72 -23.80
N VAL A 242 -4.25 -5.01 -23.54
CA VAL A 242 -4.79 -6.39 -23.58
C VAL A 242 -4.58 -7.02 -24.94
N ALA A 243 -4.85 -6.30 -26.01
CA ALA A 243 -4.64 -6.80 -27.36
C ALA A 243 -3.15 -7.04 -27.70
N ALA A 244 -2.24 -6.18 -27.23
CA ALA A 244 -0.80 -6.34 -27.42
C ALA A 244 -0.28 -7.56 -26.65
N GLU A 245 -0.71 -7.74 -25.40
CA GLU A 245 -0.33 -8.90 -24.60
C GLU A 245 -0.78 -10.22 -25.25
N ARG A 246 -2.07 -10.30 -25.65
CA ARG A 246 -2.64 -11.50 -26.28
C ARG A 246 -1.94 -11.88 -27.59
N ARG A 247 -1.39 -10.91 -28.32
CA ARG A 247 -0.59 -11.16 -29.53
C ARG A 247 0.87 -11.43 -29.27
N GLY A 248 1.32 -11.32 -28.01
CA GLY A 248 2.75 -11.39 -27.67
C GLY A 248 3.57 -10.20 -28.23
N ASP A 249 2.92 -9.09 -28.57
CA ASP A 249 3.57 -7.87 -29.09
C ASP A 249 4.22 -7.08 -27.96
N LYS A 250 5.38 -7.55 -27.52
CA LYS A 250 6.13 -6.96 -26.40
C LYS A 250 6.52 -5.50 -26.66
N ALA A 251 6.85 -5.16 -27.92
CA ALA A 251 7.28 -3.79 -28.23
C ALA A 251 6.13 -2.78 -28.09
N THR A 252 4.94 -3.13 -28.57
CA THR A 252 3.74 -2.31 -28.37
C THR A 252 3.34 -2.26 -26.90
N TYR A 253 3.36 -3.41 -26.19
CA TYR A 253 3.05 -3.46 -24.76
C TYR A 253 3.94 -2.50 -23.95
N GLU A 254 5.27 -2.57 -24.11
CA GLU A 254 6.22 -1.70 -23.41
C GLU A 254 6.07 -0.20 -23.74
N ARG A 255 5.75 0.13 -24.98
CA ARG A 255 5.44 1.53 -25.35
C ARG A 255 4.17 2.03 -24.63
N LEU A 256 3.15 1.20 -24.54
CA LEU A 256 1.90 1.55 -23.86
C LEU A 256 2.10 1.65 -22.35
N VAL A 257 2.89 0.76 -21.72
CA VAL A 257 3.29 0.87 -20.32
C VAL A 257 4.01 2.20 -20.07
N THR A 258 4.96 2.56 -20.92
CA THR A 258 5.70 3.82 -20.80
C THR A 258 4.77 5.04 -20.94
N SER A 259 3.85 5.00 -21.89
CA SER A 259 2.84 6.05 -22.08
C SER A 259 1.89 6.15 -20.88
N ALA A 260 1.42 5.02 -20.36
CA ALA A 260 0.55 5.00 -19.17
C ALA A 260 1.23 5.59 -17.94
N LEU A 261 2.52 5.27 -17.73
CA LEU A 261 3.31 5.87 -16.65
C LEU A 261 3.42 7.39 -16.80
N ALA A 262 3.73 7.86 -18.01
CA ALA A 262 3.82 9.30 -18.26
C ALA A 262 2.50 10.05 -18.01
N HIS A 263 1.36 9.45 -18.44
CA HIS A 263 0.05 10.02 -18.16
C HIS A 263 -0.33 9.97 -16.69
N SER A 264 0.01 8.90 -15.98
CA SER A 264 -0.17 8.80 -14.53
C SER A 264 0.63 9.87 -13.79
N ASP A 265 1.91 10.07 -14.14
CA ASP A 265 2.76 11.10 -13.54
C ASP A 265 2.22 12.50 -13.80
N ALA A 266 1.79 12.78 -15.04
CA ALA A 266 1.22 14.07 -15.40
C ALA A 266 -0.12 14.32 -14.68
N LEU A 267 -0.94 13.27 -14.50
CA LEU A 267 -2.16 13.35 -13.70
C LEU A 267 -1.86 13.72 -12.24
N MET A 268 -0.89 13.04 -11.62
CA MET A 268 -0.49 13.33 -10.24
C MET A 268 0.10 14.74 -10.11
N ALA A 269 0.87 15.19 -11.09
CA ALA A 269 1.40 16.55 -11.13
C ALA A 269 0.27 17.60 -11.27
N ALA A 270 -0.77 17.32 -12.06
CA ALA A 270 -1.94 18.18 -12.18
C ALA A 270 -2.68 18.31 -10.85
N TYR A 271 -2.90 17.20 -10.14
CA TYR A 271 -3.53 17.22 -8.81
C TYR A 271 -2.74 18.06 -7.80
N ARG A 272 -1.43 17.91 -7.76
CA ARG A 272 -0.57 18.66 -6.83
C ARG A 272 -0.37 20.13 -7.21
N GLY A 273 -0.32 20.42 -8.51
CA GLY A 273 0.02 21.75 -9.03
C GLY A 273 -1.14 22.73 -9.17
N THR A 274 -2.36 22.23 -9.41
CA THR A 274 -3.50 23.08 -9.81
C THR A 274 -4.32 23.56 -8.61
N VAL A 275 -4.28 22.87 -7.48
CA VAL A 275 -5.10 23.17 -6.31
C VAL A 275 -4.52 24.35 -5.53
N ARG A 276 -5.29 25.44 -5.46
CA ARG A 276 -4.86 26.69 -4.80
C ARG A 276 -5.21 26.76 -3.31
N SER A 277 -6.31 26.11 -2.91
CA SER A 277 -6.75 26.07 -1.51
C SER A 277 -5.77 25.23 -0.67
N PRO A 278 -5.14 25.79 0.40
CA PRO A 278 -4.22 25.03 1.24
C PRO A 278 -4.86 23.78 1.84
N ARG A 279 -6.10 23.88 2.31
CA ARG A 279 -6.84 22.75 2.89
C ARG A 279 -7.16 21.65 1.86
N ALA A 280 -7.56 22.05 0.64
CA ALA A 280 -7.81 21.09 -0.43
C ALA A 280 -6.51 20.45 -0.89
N ARG A 281 -5.41 21.20 -0.95
CA ARG A 281 -4.07 20.67 -1.29
C ARG A 281 -3.61 19.65 -0.26
N GLU A 282 -3.69 19.98 1.02
CA GLU A 282 -3.33 19.04 2.11
C GLU A 282 -4.10 17.73 2.01
N PHE A 283 -5.41 17.79 1.76
CA PHE A 283 -6.25 16.61 1.57
C PHE A 283 -5.81 15.80 0.34
N ILE A 284 -5.56 16.46 -0.79
CA ILE A 284 -5.14 15.81 -2.04
C ILE A 284 -3.75 15.20 -1.87
N ASP A 285 -2.79 15.93 -1.31
CA ASP A 285 -1.42 15.44 -1.13
C ASP A 285 -1.41 14.22 -0.20
N LYS A 286 -2.12 14.24 0.93
CA LYS A 286 -2.26 13.09 1.82
C LYS A 286 -2.90 11.88 1.11
N THR A 287 -4.01 12.11 0.41
CA THR A 287 -4.69 11.03 -0.32
C THR A 287 -3.78 10.43 -1.39
N LEU A 288 -3.06 11.25 -2.13
CA LEU A 288 -2.13 10.78 -3.17
C LEU A 288 -0.91 10.09 -2.57
N ASP A 289 -0.36 10.58 -1.48
CA ASP A 289 0.79 9.96 -0.82
C ASP A 289 0.42 8.59 -0.24
N GLU A 290 -0.78 8.43 0.30
CA GLU A 290 -1.32 7.14 0.70
C GLU A 290 -1.53 6.20 -0.49
N LEU A 291 -2.20 6.68 -1.55
CA LEU A 291 -2.43 5.90 -2.77
C LEU A 291 -1.12 5.56 -3.48
N MET A 292 -0.15 6.48 -3.43
CA MET A 292 1.16 6.29 -4.01
C MET A 292 2.11 5.58 -3.06
N GLY A 293 1.73 5.19 -1.87
CA GLY A 293 2.50 4.50 -0.79
C GLY A 293 3.56 3.50 -1.24
N LEU A 294 3.92 3.68 -2.45
CA LEU A 294 4.84 3.02 -3.34
C LEU A 294 6.30 3.25 -2.94
N GLY A 295 6.56 3.99 -1.87
CA GLY A 295 7.92 4.37 -1.63
C GLY A 295 8.36 4.54 -0.18
N HIS A 296 7.47 4.63 0.75
CA HIS A 296 7.87 4.79 2.15
C HIS A 296 7.30 3.68 3.03
N GLU A 297 8.00 2.54 3.09
CA GLU A 297 8.12 1.81 4.34
C GLU A 297 8.90 2.67 5.35
N GLY A 298 8.38 3.85 5.61
CA GLY A 298 8.70 4.58 6.82
C GLY A 298 7.69 4.09 7.81
N HIS A 299 8.11 3.25 8.75
CA HIS A 299 7.44 3.21 10.03
C HIS A 299 7.09 4.64 10.38
N HIS A 300 5.83 5.02 10.33
CA HIS A 300 5.37 6.20 11.00
C HIS A 300 5.61 5.95 12.49
N THR A 301 6.83 6.23 12.96
CA THR A 301 7.08 6.54 14.34
C THR A 301 6.20 7.74 14.64
N MET A 302 5.00 7.46 15.15
CA MET A 302 4.09 8.47 15.64
C MET A 302 4.89 9.40 16.54
N PRO A 303 4.83 10.73 16.38
CA PRO A 303 5.42 11.64 17.34
C PRO A 303 4.74 11.38 18.69
N GLY A 304 5.40 10.70 19.60
CA GLY A 304 4.86 10.34 20.91
C GLY A 304 4.91 8.87 21.32
N ALA A 305 5.40 7.94 20.49
CA ALA A 305 5.64 6.58 20.93
C ALA A 305 6.75 6.59 22.01
N VAL A 306 6.32 6.58 23.26
CA VAL A 306 7.20 6.37 24.42
C VAL A 306 7.79 4.96 24.28
N THR A 307 9.07 4.89 23.95
CA THR A 307 9.82 3.63 24.03
C THR A 307 9.58 2.99 25.38
N PRO A 308 9.20 1.70 25.47
CA PRO A 308 9.06 1.01 26.74
C PRO A 308 10.40 1.10 27.48
N ARG A 309 10.43 1.80 28.60
CA ARG A 309 11.56 1.76 29.50
C ARG A 309 11.73 0.31 29.95
N THR A 310 12.84 -0.28 29.58
CA THR A 310 13.32 -1.52 30.18
C THR A 310 13.25 -1.38 31.71
N PRO A 311 12.64 -2.31 32.45
CA PRO A 311 12.61 -2.22 33.90
C PRO A 311 14.04 -2.22 34.41
N GLN A 312 14.51 -1.12 34.98
CA GLN A 312 15.72 -1.08 35.76
C GLN A 312 15.50 -1.98 36.96
N SER A 313 16.30 -3.05 37.07
CA SER A 313 16.38 -3.89 38.25
C SER A 313 16.76 -3.00 39.43
N SER A 314 15.81 -2.69 40.30
CA SER A 314 16.09 -2.07 41.60
C SER A 314 16.85 -3.08 42.47
N SER A 315 18.16 -2.87 42.57
CA SER A 315 18.94 -3.47 43.63
C SER A 315 18.49 -2.91 44.99
N ALA A 316 17.81 -3.72 45.75
CA ALA A 316 17.44 -3.41 47.11
C ALA A 316 18.69 -3.18 47.98
N PRO A 317 18.70 -2.16 48.87
CA PRO A 317 19.81 -2.00 49.82
C PRO A 317 19.76 -3.09 50.90
N SER A 318 20.88 -3.79 51.06
CA SER A 318 21.11 -4.76 52.11
C SER A 318 21.03 -4.10 53.49
N ARG A 319 20.16 -4.64 54.31
CA ARG A 319 19.98 -4.30 55.75
C ARG A 319 21.17 -4.85 56.57
N PRO A 320 21.79 -4.08 57.46
CA PRO A 320 22.79 -4.65 58.35
C PRO A 320 22.11 -5.51 59.42
N ALA A 321 22.74 -6.65 59.71
CA ALA A 321 22.36 -7.56 60.79
C ALA A 321 22.82 -7.03 62.16
N PRO A 322 22.17 -7.51 63.28
CA PRO A 322 22.37 -7.00 64.61
C PRO A 322 23.74 -7.30 65.24
#